data_9276567d23a075eb2937705aa8021d4c
#
_entry.id   9276567d23a075eb2937705aa8021d4c
#
_cell.length_a   1.000
_cell.length_b   1.000
_cell.length_c   1.000
_cell.angle_alpha   90.00
_cell.angle_beta   90.00
_cell.angle_gamma   90.00
#
_symmetry.space_group_name_H-M   'P 1'
#
loop_
_entity.id
_entity.type
_entity.pdbx_description
1 polymer ?
#
loop_
_entity_poly.entity_id
_entity_poly.type
_entity_poly.pdbx_seq_one_letter_code
_entity_poly.pdbx_strand_id
1 'polypeptide(L)'
;MALTREEREEFLAEPHIAALAVDAGAGRAPLTVPIWYQYEPGGDLWIMTGLDSRKNELIQAAGRLSLLVDRLEPTIRYVSVEGPVVSTVPATLEQLREISARYLPAEKVDGYVDFAWKNHGEQVVVHVRPERWVSSDLGRV
;
A
#
# COMPACT_ATOMS: atom_id res chain seq x y z
N MET A 1 8.37 13.88 -16.93
CA MET A 1 9.76 13.42 -16.76
C MET A 1 9.83 12.41 -15.64
N ALA A 2 10.49 11.31 -15.89
CA ALA A 2 10.62 10.25 -14.88
C ALA A 2 11.36 10.75 -13.64
N LEU A 3 10.98 10.25 -12.48
CA LEU A 3 11.63 10.59 -11.23
C LEU A 3 12.93 9.80 -11.09
N THR A 4 13.88 10.37 -10.36
CA THR A 4 15.07 9.63 -9.96
C THR A 4 14.66 8.56 -8.93
N ARG A 5 15.55 7.62 -8.67
CA ARG A 5 15.33 6.60 -7.63
C ARG A 5 15.03 7.24 -6.29
N GLU A 6 15.80 8.23 -5.90
CA GLU A 6 15.65 8.92 -4.63
C GLU A 6 14.30 9.62 -4.54
N GLU A 7 13.93 10.33 -5.59
CA GLU A 7 12.65 11.05 -5.64
C GLU A 7 11.45 10.11 -5.57
N ARG A 8 11.47 9.00 -6.29
CA ARG A 8 10.34 8.07 -6.28
C ARG A 8 10.20 7.34 -4.94
N GLU A 9 11.31 7.00 -4.31
CA GLU A 9 11.29 6.35 -3.00
C GLU A 9 10.80 7.32 -1.92
N GLU A 10 11.24 8.57 -1.95
CA GLU A 10 10.76 9.59 -1.02
C GLU A 10 9.27 9.85 -1.19
N PHE A 11 8.82 9.94 -2.43
CA PHE A 11 7.40 10.18 -2.71
C PHE A 11 6.54 9.02 -2.22
N LEU A 12 6.95 7.80 -2.49
CA LEU A 12 6.20 6.62 -2.01
C LEU A 12 6.19 6.54 -0.49
N ALA A 13 7.23 7.01 0.18
CA ALA A 13 7.32 7.00 1.64
C ALA A 13 6.38 8.00 2.31
N GLU A 14 5.91 9.02 1.59
CA GLU A 14 4.90 9.94 2.13
C GLU A 14 3.56 9.23 2.30
N PRO A 15 2.75 9.63 3.29
CA PRO A 15 1.45 8.99 3.50
C PRO A 15 0.44 9.38 2.41
N HIS A 16 0.25 8.47 1.46
CA HIS A 16 -0.75 8.60 0.40
C HIS A 16 -1.76 7.49 0.53
N ILE A 17 -2.98 7.71 0.07
CA ILE A 17 -3.91 6.61 -0.15
C ILE A 17 -3.51 6.00 -1.49
N ALA A 18 -3.10 4.74 -1.48
CA ALA A 18 -2.70 4.06 -2.71
C ALA A 18 -3.88 3.40 -3.38
N ALA A 19 -3.81 3.29 -4.70
CA ALA A 19 -4.68 2.39 -5.46
C ALA A 19 -3.94 1.05 -5.59
N LEU A 20 -4.47 0.03 -4.95
CA LEU A 20 -3.98 -1.33 -5.05
C LEU A 20 -4.60 -1.98 -6.29
N ALA A 21 -3.78 -2.59 -7.12
CA ALA A 21 -4.26 -3.38 -8.24
C ALA A 21 -3.71 -4.79 -8.17
N VAL A 22 -4.59 -5.78 -8.33
CA VAL A 22 -4.22 -7.19 -8.30
C VAL A 22 -5.05 -7.96 -9.33
N ASP A 23 -4.41 -8.93 -9.98
CA ASP A 23 -5.08 -9.80 -10.95
C ASP A 23 -6.30 -10.47 -10.31
N ALA A 24 -7.43 -10.44 -10.99
CA ALA A 24 -8.69 -10.99 -10.50
C ALA A 24 -9.10 -12.29 -11.23
N GLY A 25 -8.21 -12.84 -12.06
CA GLY A 25 -8.44 -14.08 -12.78
C GLY A 25 -8.85 -13.86 -14.23
N ALA A 26 -8.94 -14.97 -14.97
CA ALA A 26 -9.27 -14.94 -16.39
C ALA A 26 -10.64 -14.31 -16.63
N GLY A 27 -10.71 -13.45 -17.64
CA GLY A 27 -11.96 -12.79 -18.02
C GLY A 27 -12.38 -11.65 -17.09
N ARG A 28 -11.53 -11.26 -16.13
CA ARG A 28 -11.81 -10.19 -15.18
C ARG A 28 -10.79 -9.07 -15.32
N ALA A 29 -11.23 -7.83 -15.14
CA ALA A 29 -10.31 -6.72 -14.95
C ALA A 29 -9.60 -6.87 -13.60
N PRO A 30 -8.41 -6.31 -13.43
CA PRO A 30 -7.76 -6.31 -12.12
C PRO A 30 -8.66 -5.70 -11.05
N LEU A 31 -8.65 -6.26 -9.84
CA LEU A 31 -9.30 -5.61 -8.71
C LEU A 31 -8.50 -4.37 -8.36
N THR A 32 -9.16 -3.23 -8.26
CA THR A 32 -8.51 -1.96 -7.92
C THR A 32 -9.28 -1.32 -6.77
N VAL A 33 -8.62 -1.13 -5.63
CA VAL A 33 -9.23 -0.58 -4.42
C VAL A 33 -8.26 0.34 -3.70
N PRO A 34 -8.75 1.33 -2.93
CA PRO A 34 -7.86 2.14 -2.10
C PRO A 34 -7.31 1.32 -0.95
N ILE A 35 -6.07 1.60 -0.55
CA ILE A 35 -5.42 0.89 0.54
C ILE A 35 -4.45 1.82 1.27
N TRP A 36 -4.32 1.63 2.58
CA TRP A 36 -3.24 2.21 3.36
C TRP A 36 -2.03 1.28 3.27
N TYR A 37 -0.85 1.85 3.26
CA TYR A 37 0.39 1.07 3.17
C TYR A 37 1.48 1.72 4.00
N GLN A 38 2.53 0.96 4.29
CA GLN A 38 3.74 1.48 4.91
C GLN A 38 4.92 1.19 4.00
N TYR A 39 5.82 2.13 3.93
CA TYR A 39 7.04 2.00 3.11
C TYR A 39 8.12 2.92 3.63
N GLU A 40 9.34 2.39 3.72
CA GLU A 40 10.55 3.17 3.99
C GLU A 40 11.48 3.01 2.80
N PRO A 41 12.15 4.10 2.34
CA PRO A 41 13.05 4.03 1.18
C PRO A 41 14.05 2.89 1.28
N GLY A 42 14.17 2.12 0.19
CA GLY A 42 15.06 0.98 0.12
C GLY A 42 14.51 -0.31 0.69
N GLY A 43 13.37 -0.28 1.38
CA GLY A 43 12.76 -1.44 2.01
C GLY A 43 11.61 -2.03 1.22
N ASP A 44 10.96 -3.02 1.83
CA ASP A 44 9.72 -3.58 1.33
C ASP A 44 8.57 -2.66 1.71
N LEU A 45 7.50 -2.69 0.92
CA LEU A 45 6.25 -2.08 1.34
C LEU A 45 5.38 -3.13 2.00
N TRP A 46 4.45 -2.72 2.87
CA TRP A 46 3.48 -3.66 3.40
C TRP A 46 2.10 -3.02 3.52
N ILE A 47 1.10 -3.89 3.42
CA ILE A 47 -0.30 -3.53 3.60
C ILE A 47 -0.91 -4.46 4.63
N MET A 48 -2.02 -4.03 5.23
CA MET A 48 -2.78 -4.85 6.17
C MET A 48 -4.15 -5.11 5.57
N THR A 49 -4.59 -6.36 5.59
CA THR A 49 -5.88 -6.73 5.02
C THR A 49 -6.46 -7.91 5.80
N GLY A 50 -7.78 -8.12 5.67
CA GLY A 50 -8.43 -9.26 6.32
C GLY A 50 -7.93 -10.59 5.78
N LEU A 51 -7.66 -11.53 6.67
CA LEU A 51 -7.21 -12.87 6.29
C LEU A 51 -8.15 -13.51 5.27
N ASP A 52 -9.46 -13.41 5.50
CA ASP A 52 -10.48 -14.04 4.67
C ASP A 52 -11.10 -13.08 3.64
N SER A 53 -10.48 -11.93 3.41
CA SER A 53 -11.01 -10.97 2.45
C SER A 53 -10.80 -11.42 1.01
N ARG A 54 -11.68 -10.98 0.11
CA ARG A 54 -11.53 -11.22 -1.33
C ARG A 54 -10.21 -10.68 -1.85
N LYS A 55 -9.82 -9.51 -1.36
CA LYS A 55 -8.55 -8.88 -1.71
C LYS A 55 -7.37 -9.79 -1.38
N ASN A 56 -7.35 -10.36 -0.16
CA ASN A 56 -6.25 -11.24 0.22
C ASN A 56 -6.24 -12.54 -0.58
N GLU A 57 -7.41 -13.12 -0.87
CA GLU A 57 -7.48 -14.30 -1.74
C GLU A 57 -6.81 -14.04 -3.08
N LEU A 58 -7.11 -12.91 -3.71
CA LEU A 58 -6.54 -12.57 -5.01
C LEU A 58 -5.04 -12.28 -4.91
N ILE A 59 -4.61 -11.61 -3.86
CA ILE A 59 -3.18 -11.33 -3.64
C ILE A 59 -2.41 -12.64 -3.51
N GLN A 60 -2.91 -13.57 -2.71
CA GLN A 60 -2.22 -14.85 -2.51
C GLN A 60 -2.21 -15.68 -3.80
N ALA A 61 -3.29 -15.66 -4.56
CA ALA A 61 -3.36 -16.40 -5.82
C ALA A 61 -2.43 -15.83 -6.88
N ALA A 62 -2.35 -14.50 -6.97
CA ALA A 62 -1.49 -13.82 -7.96
C ALA A 62 -0.02 -13.84 -7.56
N GLY A 63 0.26 -13.75 -6.26
CA GLY A 63 1.62 -13.65 -5.73
C GLY A 63 2.32 -12.33 -6.03
N ARG A 64 1.61 -11.37 -6.61
CA ARG A 64 2.12 -10.06 -7.00
C ARG A 64 0.99 -9.03 -6.91
N LEU A 65 1.37 -7.78 -6.69
CA LEU A 65 0.43 -6.67 -6.76
C LEU A 65 1.16 -5.38 -7.17
N SER A 66 0.38 -4.36 -7.48
CA SER A 66 0.92 -3.03 -7.71
C SER A 66 0.20 -2.00 -6.84
N LEU A 67 0.92 -0.92 -6.52
CA LEU A 67 0.37 0.25 -5.84
C LEU A 67 0.64 1.47 -6.69
N LEU A 68 -0.35 2.35 -6.79
CA LEU A 68 -0.21 3.65 -7.45
C LEU A 68 -0.52 4.75 -6.44
N VAL A 69 0.38 5.71 -6.34
CA VAL A 69 0.17 6.92 -5.53
C VAL A 69 0.36 8.15 -6.41
N ASP A 70 -0.37 9.22 -6.13
CA ASP A 70 -0.28 10.44 -6.91
C ASP A 70 -0.62 11.67 -6.06
N ARG A 71 -0.40 12.84 -6.67
CA ARG A 71 -0.80 14.13 -6.11
C ARG A 71 -1.15 15.08 -7.25
N LEU A 72 -1.86 16.15 -6.92
CA LEU A 72 -2.16 17.24 -7.86
C LEU A 72 -1.24 18.43 -7.67
N GLU A 73 -0.95 18.78 -6.42
CA GLU A 73 -0.20 19.99 -6.06
C GLU A 73 1.11 19.64 -5.36
N PRO A 74 2.18 20.41 -5.50
CA PRO A 74 2.32 21.63 -6.33
C PRO A 74 2.45 21.32 -7.83
N THR A 75 2.80 20.13 -8.22
CA THR A 75 2.82 19.62 -9.58
C THR A 75 2.21 18.24 -9.59
N ILE A 76 1.63 17.84 -10.72
CA ILE A 76 1.10 16.49 -10.85
C ILE A 76 2.26 15.51 -10.88
N ARG A 77 2.27 14.62 -9.90
CA ARG A 77 3.33 13.61 -9.76
C ARG A 77 2.68 12.27 -9.42
N TYR A 78 3.23 11.19 -9.96
CA TYR A 78 2.77 9.85 -9.60
C TYR A 78 3.93 8.87 -9.50
N VAL A 79 3.72 7.84 -8.70
CA VAL A 79 4.62 6.69 -8.59
C VAL A 79 3.76 5.43 -8.59
N SER A 80 4.05 4.53 -9.50
CA SER A 80 3.48 3.20 -9.53
C SER A 80 4.62 2.21 -9.26
N VAL A 81 4.37 1.23 -8.41
CA VAL A 81 5.37 0.21 -8.06
C VAL A 81 4.69 -1.15 -8.03
N GLU A 82 5.36 -2.17 -8.55
CA GLU A 82 4.89 -3.54 -8.47
C GLU A 82 5.98 -4.47 -7.99
N GLY A 83 5.58 -5.57 -7.42
CA GLY A 83 6.50 -6.59 -7.00
C GLY A 83 5.82 -7.82 -6.44
N PRO A 84 6.65 -8.83 -6.13
CA PRO A 84 6.15 -10.08 -5.56
C PRO A 84 5.82 -9.93 -4.08
N VAL A 85 4.83 -10.71 -3.65
CA VAL A 85 4.58 -10.93 -2.23
C VAL A 85 5.71 -11.78 -1.69
N VAL A 86 6.43 -11.26 -0.70
CA VAL A 86 7.57 -11.97 -0.11
C VAL A 86 7.23 -12.63 1.22
N SER A 87 6.19 -12.14 1.91
CA SER A 87 5.67 -12.83 3.10
C SER A 87 4.28 -12.33 3.43
N THR A 88 3.51 -13.19 4.10
CA THR A 88 2.20 -12.84 4.64
C THR A 88 2.17 -13.42 6.05
N VAL A 89 2.01 -12.56 7.04
CA VAL A 89 2.08 -12.94 8.46
C VAL A 89 0.89 -12.35 9.22
N PRO A 90 0.48 -12.96 10.35
CA PRO A 90 -0.58 -12.36 11.16
C PRO A 90 -0.20 -10.94 11.58
N ALA A 91 -1.17 -10.03 11.50
CA ALA A 91 -0.96 -8.65 11.91
C ALA A 91 -0.83 -8.55 13.43
N THR A 92 0.02 -7.64 13.88
CA THR A 92 0.17 -7.36 15.31
C THR A 92 -0.52 -6.04 15.66
N LEU A 93 -0.83 -5.89 16.95
CA LEU A 93 -1.41 -4.65 17.45
C LEU A 93 -0.46 -3.46 17.20
N GLU A 94 0.84 -3.68 17.33
CA GLU A 94 1.85 -2.66 17.03
C GLU A 94 1.80 -2.20 15.58
N GLN A 95 1.65 -3.14 14.65
CA GLN A 95 1.55 -2.81 13.22
C GLN A 95 0.26 -2.04 12.91
N LEU A 96 -0.85 -2.43 13.54
CA LEU A 96 -2.10 -1.68 13.38
C LEU A 96 -1.94 -0.24 13.88
N ARG A 97 -1.26 -0.07 15.01
CA ARG A 97 -0.99 1.26 15.55
C ARG A 97 -0.07 2.06 14.63
N GLU A 98 0.98 1.43 14.12
CA GLU A 98 1.93 2.09 13.22
C GLU A 98 1.25 2.61 11.95
N ILE A 99 0.45 1.77 11.29
CA ILE A 99 -0.21 2.18 10.05
C ILE A 99 -1.31 3.21 10.32
N SER A 100 -2.00 3.09 11.44
CA SER A 100 -3.04 4.06 11.82
C SER A 100 -2.44 5.44 12.11
N ALA A 101 -1.29 5.47 12.80
CA ALA A 101 -0.60 6.72 13.10
C ALA A 101 -0.08 7.43 11.86
N ARG A 102 0.18 6.68 10.79
CA ARG A 102 0.64 7.24 9.52
C ARG A 102 -0.45 8.07 8.84
N TYR A 103 -1.72 7.71 9.01
CA TYR A 103 -2.85 8.31 8.28
C TYR A 103 -3.79 9.14 9.14
N LEU A 104 -3.85 8.91 10.43
CA LEU A 104 -4.83 9.55 11.31
C LEU A 104 -4.17 10.61 12.20
N PRO A 105 -4.93 11.65 12.58
CA PRO A 105 -4.47 12.59 13.61
C PRO A 105 -4.17 11.84 14.91
N ALA A 106 -3.16 12.29 15.65
CA ALA A 106 -2.69 11.60 16.85
C ALA A 106 -3.82 11.32 17.85
N GLU A 107 -4.75 12.26 18.03
CA GLU A 107 -5.87 12.13 18.97
C GLU A 107 -6.91 11.08 18.55
N LYS A 108 -6.84 10.60 17.31
CA LYS A 108 -7.80 9.60 16.81
C LYS A 108 -7.23 8.18 16.76
N VAL A 109 -5.92 8.04 16.91
CA VAL A 109 -5.25 6.74 16.74
C VAL A 109 -5.73 5.71 17.74
N ASP A 110 -5.76 6.04 19.04
CA ASP A 110 -6.12 5.07 20.07
C ASP A 110 -7.54 4.52 19.88
N GLY A 111 -8.50 5.39 19.60
CA GLY A 111 -9.89 4.98 19.39
C GLY A 111 -10.05 4.09 18.16
N TYR A 112 -9.38 4.45 17.07
CA TYR A 112 -9.46 3.67 15.85
C TYR A 112 -8.80 2.28 16.03
N VAL A 113 -7.63 2.24 16.65
CA VAL A 113 -6.90 0.98 16.87
C VAL A 113 -7.72 0.04 17.74
N ASP A 114 -8.32 0.55 18.82
CA ASP A 114 -9.15 -0.24 19.71
C ASP A 114 -10.37 -0.81 18.96
N PHE A 115 -11.05 0.03 18.19
CA PHE A 115 -12.21 -0.39 17.40
C PHE A 115 -11.82 -1.43 16.34
N ALA A 116 -10.79 -1.15 15.56
CA ALA A 116 -10.38 -2.02 14.46
C ALA A 116 -9.89 -3.38 14.98
N TRP A 117 -9.11 -3.40 16.03
CA TRP A 117 -8.59 -4.64 16.60
C TRP A 117 -9.71 -5.56 17.07
N LYS A 118 -10.77 -4.98 17.63
CA LYS A 118 -11.91 -5.76 18.13
C LYS A 118 -12.90 -6.18 17.05
N ASN A 119 -13.03 -5.39 15.98
CA ASN A 119 -14.15 -5.54 15.06
C ASN A 119 -13.80 -5.98 13.63
N HIS A 120 -12.55 -5.83 13.17
CA HIS A 120 -12.19 -6.13 11.79
C HIS A 120 -11.83 -7.60 11.54
N GLY A 121 -11.93 -8.47 12.55
CA GLY A 121 -11.57 -9.87 12.42
C GLY A 121 -10.06 -10.07 12.29
N GLU A 122 -9.65 -11.27 11.90
CA GLU A 122 -8.25 -11.57 11.72
C GLU A 122 -7.66 -10.82 10.55
N GLN A 123 -6.53 -10.17 10.79
CA GLN A 123 -5.81 -9.39 9.78
C GLN A 123 -4.44 -10.00 9.52
N VAL A 124 -3.95 -9.81 8.31
CA VAL A 124 -2.60 -10.20 7.92
C VAL A 124 -1.85 -8.99 7.39
N VAL A 125 -0.54 -9.03 7.52
CA VAL A 125 0.37 -8.06 6.91
C VAL A 125 1.04 -8.75 5.73
N VAL A 126 0.88 -8.15 4.56
CA VAL A 126 1.45 -8.64 3.31
C VAL A 126 2.63 -7.77 2.95
N HIS A 127 3.82 -8.35 2.91
CA HIS A 127 5.05 -7.66 2.52
C HIS A 127 5.31 -7.87 1.04
N VAL A 128 5.62 -6.78 0.34
CA VAL A 128 5.86 -6.78 -1.10
C VAL A 128 7.20 -6.12 -1.37
N ARG A 129 8.05 -6.76 -2.16
CA ARG A 129 9.35 -6.20 -2.55
C ARG A 129 9.19 -5.36 -3.81
N PRO A 130 9.46 -4.05 -3.77
CA PRO A 130 9.44 -3.21 -4.97
C PRO A 130 10.39 -3.75 -6.02
N GLU A 131 9.90 -3.94 -7.23
CA GLU A 131 10.69 -4.55 -8.31
C GLU A 131 10.65 -3.71 -9.58
N ARG A 132 9.49 -3.18 -9.96
CA ARG A 132 9.33 -2.35 -11.15
C ARG A 132 8.61 -1.06 -10.81
N TRP A 133 9.13 0.03 -11.32
CA TRP A 133 8.63 1.36 -11.02
C TRP A 133 8.27 2.10 -12.31
N VAL A 134 7.16 2.83 -12.27
CA VAL A 134 6.79 3.80 -13.31
C VAL A 134 6.47 5.09 -12.57
N SER A 135 7.13 6.18 -12.94
CA SER A 135 6.95 7.44 -12.23
C SER A 135 7.14 8.62 -13.16
N SER A 136 6.50 9.73 -12.83
CA SER A 136 6.70 10.98 -13.56
C SER A 136 6.27 12.18 -12.72
N ASP A 137 6.88 13.32 -13.01
CA ASP A 137 6.43 14.61 -12.56
C ASP A 137 6.05 15.42 -13.79
N LEU A 138 4.77 15.70 -13.97
CA LEU A 138 4.25 16.40 -15.16
C LEU A 138 4.52 17.89 -15.12
N GLY A 139 4.98 18.41 -14.01
CA GLY A 139 5.44 19.81 -13.92
C GLY A 139 6.86 20.03 -14.42
N ARG A 140 7.56 18.93 -14.78
CA ARG A 140 8.93 18.97 -15.33
C ARG A 140 8.88 18.53 -16.78
N VAL A 141 9.24 19.41 -17.65
CA VAL A 141 9.28 19.13 -19.09
C VAL A 141 10.64 19.46 -19.69
#